data_03a76155bc522e212f1d9c7d90aecb3c
#
_entry.id   03a76155bc522e212f1d9c7d90aecb3c
#
_cell.length_a   1.000
_cell.length_b   1.000
_cell.length_c   1.000
_cell.angle_alpha   90.00
_cell.angle_beta   90.00
_cell.angle_gamma   90.00
#
_symmetry.space_group_name_H-M   'P 1'
#
loop_
_entity.id
_entity.type
_entity.pdbx_description
1 polymer ?
#
loop_
_entity_poly.entity_id
_entity_poly.type
_entity_poly.pdbx_seq_one_letter_code
_entity_poly.pdbx_strand_id
1 'polypeptide(L)'
;MAHLPIVPRAMEETAAASTPRPERKRAGIPVSVALAMAWLALMLAVAIGADWASPYSYTALDLRNRLSPPVGWGGHWTHPMGTDELGRDVLSRLIMSIRMSFLIAFGATLIGAALGVSLGFLAAHFRRLVEQAVMALVDFQASMPFLILALSVLAFFGNSLVLFICLLGLHSWERYARIARGLAISAGSQGYAAAVKQLGASPWRVYGRHVLPNIASTLIVSMTLAFPEIILLEGGLSFLGLGVQPPATSLGNMVGYGREYLTLAPWILLAPSSVIVLTTLSVSLLGDWLRDRLDPSLR
;
A
#
# COMPACT_ATOMS: atom_id res chain seq x y z
N MET A 1 67.54 29.95 -20.32
CA MET A 1 66.22 29.44 -20.80
C MET A 1 66.24 27.95 -20.61
N ALA A 2 65.55 27.47 -19.57
CA ALA A 2 65.48 26.08 -19.20
C ALA A 2 64.29 25.43 -19.88
N HIS A 3 64.54 24.40 -20.70
CA HIS A 3 63.49 23.55 -21.29
C HIS A 3 62.90 22.65 -20.23
N LEU A 4 61.59 22.89 -19.88
CA LEU A 4 60.78 21.94 -19.11
C LEU A 4 60.39 20.76 -20.02
N PRO A 5 60.54 19.49 -19.60
CA PRO A 5 60.10 18.38 -20.39
C PRO A 5 58.55 18.27 -20.38
N ILE A 6 57.97 18.23 -21.60
CA ILE A 6 56.57 17.98 -21.82
C ILE A 6 56.32 16.49 -21.53
N VAL A 7 55.67 16.19 -20.39
CA VAL A 7 55.16 14.85 -20.08
C VAL A 7 53.95 14.57 -20.96
N PRO A 8 53.91 13.49 -21.76
CA PRO A 8 52.77 13.19 -22.61
C PRO A 8 51.51 12.89 -21.77
N ARG A 9 50.47 13.65 -22.04
CA ARG A 9 49.13 13.53 -21.40
C ARG A 9 48.51 12.13 -21.44
N ALA A 10 49.02 11.24 -22.29
CA ALA A 10 48.57 9.88 -22.46
C ALA A 10 48.95 8.94 -21.29
N MET A 11 49.86 9.33 -20.39
CA MET A 11 50.22 8.52 -19.23
C MET A 11 49.41 8.77 -17.99
N GLU A 12 48.73 9.93 -17.90
CA GLU A 12 47.80 10.23 -16.76
C GLU A 12 46.42 9.59 -16.92
N GLU A 13 45.96 9.36 -18.15
CA GLU A 13 44.65 8.72 -18.38
C GLU A 13 44.67 7.20 -18.11
N THR A 14 45.84 6.54 -18.15
CA THR A 14 45.93 5.09 -17.93
C THR A 14 46.02 4.72 -16.44
N ALA A 15 46.33 5.65 -15.55
CA ALA A 15 46.41 5.41 -14.10
C ALA A 15 45.07 5.61 -13.35
N ALA A 16 44.06 6.22 -14.01
CA ALA A 16 42.76 6.42 -13.42
C ALA A 16 41.75 5.26 -13.59
N ALA A 17 42.15 4.20 -14.29
CA ALA A 17 41.27 3.11 -14.69
C ALA A 17 41.63 1.79 -14.03
N SER A 18 41.54 1.65 -12.74
CA SER A 18 41.34 0.34 -12.09
C SER A 18 41.26 0.40 -10.56
N THR A 19 40.38 1.22 -10.00
CA THR A 19 39.90 0.85 -8.68
C THR A 19 38.81 -0.23 -8.90
N PRO A 20 39.05 -1.48 -8.45
CA PRO A 20 38.01 -2.48 -8.54
C PRO A 20 36.80 -1.97 -7.74
N ARG A 21 35.63 -1.77 -8.41
CA ARG A 21 34.37 -1.51 -7.72
C ARG A 21 34.23 -2.63 -6.69
N PRO A 22 34.04 -2.28 -5.40
CA PRO A 22 33.87 -3.31 -4.38
C PRO A 22 32.70 -4.20 -4.80
N GLU A 23 32.97 -5.50 -4.99
CA GLU A 23 31.91 -6.50 -5.18
C GLU A 23 30.98 -6.39 -3.99
N ARG A 24 29.82 -5.77 -4.20
CA ARG A 24 28.76 -5.66 -3.20
C ARG A 24 28.24 -7.08 -2.99
N LYS A 25 28.81 -7.80 -2.01
CA LYS A 25 28.28 -9.08 -1.54
C LYS A 25 26.77 -8.90 -1.42
N ARG A 26 26.00 -9.79 -2.04
CA ARG A 26 24.53 -9.82 -1.92
C ARG A 26 24.22 -9.84 -0.43
N ALA A 27 23.94 -8.70 0.14
CA ALA A 27 23.59 -8.58 1.54
C ALA A 27 22.37 -9.49 1.77
N GLY A 28 22.44 -10.36 2.76
CA GLY A 28 21.31 -11.19 3.17
C GLY A 28 20.10 -10.32 3.49
N ILE A 29 18.96 -10.93 3.71
CA ILE A 29 17.75 -10.22 4.13
C ILE A 29 18.03 -9.61 5.53
N PRO A 30 17.91 -8.28 5.71
CA PRO A 30 18.05 -7.67 7.03
C PRO A 30 17.06 -8.26 8.03
N VAL A 31 17.43 -8.39 9.29
CA VAL A 31 16.56 -8.95 10.35
C VAL A 31 15.25 -8.15 10.46
N SER A 32 15.30 -6.83 10.33
CA SER A 32 14.11 -5.97 10.34
C SER A 32 13.11 -6.34 9.23
N VAL A 33 13.62 -6.61 8.02
CA VAL A 33 12.78 -7.02 6.88
C VAL A 33 12.25 -8.44 7.08
N ALA A 34 13.05 -9.35 7.65
CA ALA A 34 12.58 -10.71 7.96
C ALA A 34 11.45 -10.69 9.01
N LEU A 35 11.56 -9.86 10.05
CA LEU A 35 10.50 -9.66 11.03
C LEU A 35 9.26 -9.02 10.42
N ALA A 36 9.43 -8.02 9.54
CA ALA A 36 8.33 -7.40 8.81
C ALA A 36 7.59 -8.41 7.91
N MET A 37 8.32 -9.26 7.19
CA MET A 37 7.73 -10.34 6.38
C MET A 37 6.99 -11.36 7.25
N ALA A 38 7.55 -11.76 8.38
CA ALA A 38 6.90 -12.68 9.33
C ALA A 38 5.61 -12.09 9.89
N TRP A 39 5.62 -10.79 10.26
CA TRP A 39 4.41 -10.08 10.71
C TRP A 39 3.34 -10.04 9.63
N LEU A 40 3.69 -9.64 8.40
CA LEU A 40 2.73 -9.57 7.29
C LEU A 40 2.18 -10.95 6.91
N ALA A 41 3.01 -11.99 6.94
CA ALA A 41 2.58 -13.36 6.74
C ALA A 41 1.59 -13.83 7.83
N LEU A 42 1.86 -13.47 9.10
CA LEU A 42 0.95 -13.73 10.22
C LEU A 42 -0.38 -13.00 10.02
N MET A 43 -0.36 -11.70 9.70
CA MET A 43 -1.58 -10.94 9.48
C MET A 43 -2.40 -11.46 8.30
N LEU A 44 -1.73 -11.87 7.22
CA LEU A 44 -2.39 -12.49 6.08
C LEU A 44 -3.01 -13.85 6.44
N ALA A 45 -2.30 -14.67 7.20
CA ALA A 45 -2.82 -15.95 7.69
C ALA A 45 -4.05 -15.76 8.61
N VAL A 46 -4.00 -14.76 9.50
CA VAL A 46 -5.13 -14.37 10.35
C VAL A 46 -6.31 -13.89 9.50
N ALA A 47 -6.06 -13.06 8.49
CA ALA A 47 -7.12 -12.55 7.61
C ALA A 47 -7.82 -13.67 6.81
N ILE A 48 -7.04 -14.64 6.30
CA ILE A 48 -7.58 -15.78 5.54
C ILE A 48 -8.31 -16.75 6.49
N GLY A 49 -7.72 -17.05 7.64
CA GLY A 49 -8.24 -17.99 8.62
C GLY A 49 -9.23 -17.38 9.63
N ALA A 50 -9.73 -16.16 9.40
CA ALA A 50 -10.52 -15.41 10.37
C ALA A 50 -11.73 -16.18 10.92
N ASP A 51 -12.43 -16.92 10.06
CA ASP A 51 -13.62 -17.70 10.44
C ASP A 51 -13.29 -18.87 11.40
N TRP A 52 -12.07 -19.41 11.31
CA TRP A 52 -11.60 -20.51 12.17
C TRP A 52 -10.82 -20.03 13.40
N ALA A 53 -10.15 -18.87 13.26
CA ALA A 53 -9.32 -18.32 14.31
C ALA A 53 -10.12 -17.55 15.37
N SER A 54 -11.36 -17.13 15.07
CA SER A 54 -12.22 -16.37 15.98
C SER A 54 -12.83 -17.29 17.04
N PRO A 55 -12.51 -17.08 18.35
CA PRO A 55 -13.09 -17.93 19.41
C PRO A 55 -14.60 -17.79 19.54
N TYR A 56 -15.11 -16.58 19.25
CA TYR A 56 -16.53 -16.25 19.35
C TYR A 56 -17.01 -15.56 18.05
N SER A 57 -18.34 -15.47 17.90
CA SER A 57 -18.88 -14.56 16.88
C SER A 57 -18.53 -13.10 17.25
N TYR A 58 -17.92 -12.37 16.32
CA TYR A 58 -17.54 -10.97 16.52
C TYR A 58 -18.73 -10.02 16.76
N THR A 59 -19.96 -10.52 16.52
CA THR A 59 -21.21 -9.79 16.75
C THR A 59 -21.93 -10.26 18.03
N ALA A 60 -21.50 -11.33 18.68
CA ALA A 60 -22.16 -11.86 19.86
C ALA A 60 -22.07 -10.85 21.01
N LEU A 61 -23.23 -10.53 21.59
CA LEU A 61 -23.35 -9.56 22.68
C LEU A 61 -23.38 -10.31 24.01
N ASP A 62 -22.57 -9.85 24.98
CA ASP A 62 -22.62 -10.31 26.37
C ASP A 62 -22.60 -9.14 27.34
N LEU A 63 -23.77 -8.56 27.55
CA LEU A 63 -23.91 -7.36 28.38
C LEU A 63 -23.53 -7.57 29.86
N ARG A 64 -23.38 -8.83 30.32
CA ARG A 64 -22.92 -9.14 31.67
C ARG A 64 -21.41 -8.96 31.82
N ASN A 65 -20.68 -9.22 30.73
CA ASN A 65 -19.21 -9.12 30.67
C ASN A 65 -18.73 -7.88 29.93
N ARG A 66 -19.44 -6.74 30.06
CA ARG A 66 -19.05 -5.46 29.44
C ARG A 66 -17.75 -4.95 30.05
N LEU A 67 -16.86 -4.42 29.16
CA LEU A 67 -15.59 -3.80 29.55
C LEU A 67 -14.74 -4.70 30.47
N SER A 68 -14.86 -6.03 30.29
CA SER A 68 -14.03 -6.99 31.03
C SER A 68 -12.58 -6.85 30.59
N PRO A 69 -11.62 -6.71 31.53
CA PRO A 69 -10.21 -6.49 31.18
C PRO A 69 -9.58 -7.72 30.55
N PRO A 70 -8.46 -7.55 29.78
CA PRO A 70 -7.68 -8.68 29.27
C PRO A 70 -6.97 -9.44 30.37
N VAL A 71 -6.54 -10.67 30.10
CA VAL A 71 -5.88 -11.58 31.06
C VAL A 71 -4.74 -10.92 31.80
N GLY A 72 -3.92 -10.11 31.13
CA GLY A 72 -2.79 -9.40 31.76
C GLY A 72 -3.18 -8.27 32.72
N TRP A 73 -4.46 -7.88 32.78
CA TRP A 73 -4.99 -6.78 33.62
C TRP A 73 -6.08 -7.25 34.59
N GLY A 74 -6.07 -8.55 34.92
CA GLY A 74 -7.01 -9.13 35.89
C GLY A 74 -8.26 -9.76 35.27
N GLY A 75 -8.30 -9.93 33.97
CA GLY A 75 -9.38 -10.63 33.26
C GLY A 75 -9.21 -12.13 33.22
N HIS A 76 -10.13 -12.79 32.54
CA HIS A 76 -10.22 -14.26 32.42
C HIS A 76 -9.84 -14.75 31.02
N TRP A 77 -9.38 -15.99 30.91
CA TRP A 77 -9.01 -16.64 29.66
C TRP A 77 -10.21 -16.83 28.70
N THR A 78 -11.44 -16.68 29.16
CA THR A 78 -12.63 -16.66 28.32
C THR A 78 -12.59 -15.54 27.26
N HIS A 79 -12.02 -14.39 27.62
CA HIS A 79 -11.81 -13.25 26.70
C HIS A 79 -10.37 -12.77 26.84
N PRO A 80 -9.39 -13.39 26.14
CA PRO A 80 -7.96 -13.13 26.37
C PRO A 80 -7.55 -11.67 26.17
N MET A 81 -8.18 -10.95 25.23
CA MET A 81 -7.97 -9.53 24.96
C MET A 81 -9.05 -8.62 25.58
N GLY A 82 -9.89 -9.17 26.49
CA GLY A 82 -11.00 -8.47 27.11
C GLY A 82 -12.20 -8.34 26.20
N THR A 83 -13.17 -7.54 26.65
CA THR A 83 -14.42 -7.27 25.94
C THR A 83 -14.61 -5.78 25.72
N ASP A 84 -15.49 -5.43 24.78
CA ASP A 84 -15.86 -4.05 24.49
C ASP A 84 -17.08 -3.55 25.29
N GLU A 85 -17.59 -2.39 24.91
CA GLU A 85 -18.74 -1.73 25.53
C GLU A 85 -20.06 -2.49 25.46
N LEU A 86 -20.15 -3.45 24.55
CA LEU A 86 -21.32 -4.33 24.38
C LEU A 86 -21.04 -5.76 24.86
N GLY A 87 -19.87 -5.97 25.49
CA GLY A 87 -19.42 -7.31 25.94
C GLY A 87 -18.96 -8.21 24.80
N ARG A 88 -18.74 -7.67 23.59
CA ARG A 88 -18.21 -8.44 22.46
C ARG A 88 -16.73 -8.76 22.68
N ASP A 89 -16.30 -9.95 22.28
CA ASP A 89 -14.91 -10.36 22.39
C ASP A 89 -13.98 -9.53 21.50
N VAL A 90 -13.02 -8.84 22.12
CA VAL A 90 -12.08 -7.94 21.40
C VAL A 90 -11.18 -8.72 20.46
N LEU A 91 -10.75 -9.96 20.84
CA LEU A 91 -9.89 -10.78 19.98
C LEU A 91 -10.62 -11.19 18.69
N SER A 92 -11.85 -11.70 18.79
CA SER A 92 -12.65 -12.09 17.63
C SER A 92 -12.95 -10.89 16.73
N ARG A 93 -13.25 -9.74 17.30
CA ARG A 93 -13.43 -8.48 16.54
C ARG A 93 -12.15 -8.04 15.85
N LEU A 94 -11.01 -8.14 16.51
CA LEU A 94 -9.71 -7.79 15.95
C LEU A 94 -9.37 -8.65 14.74
N ILE A 95 -9.56 -9.97 14.85
CA ILE A 95 -9.33 -10.94 13.77
C ILE A 95 -10.18 -10.59 12.53
N MET A 96 -11.48 -10.36 12.72
CA MET A 96 -12.37 -9.99 11.61
C MET A 96 -12.06 -8.60 11.06
N SER A 97 -11.63 -7.67 11.91
CA SER A 97 -11.21 -6.32 11.51
C SER A 97 -9.94 -6.34 10.67
N ILE A 98 -8.96 -7.20 10.99
CA ILE A 98 -7.77 -7.41 10.16
C ILE A 98 -8.18 -7.87 8.77
N ARG A 99 -9.04 -8.88 8.66
CA ARG A 99 -9.55 -9.38 7.37
C ARG A 99 -10.21 -8.27 6.56
N MET A 100 -11.08 -7.49 7.19
CA MET A 100 -11.82 -6.42 6.52
C MET A 100 -10.89 -5.29 6.04
N SER A 101 -10.00 -4.79 6.90
CA SER A 101 -9.06 -3.73 6.52
C SER A 101 -8.08 -4.19 5.43
N PHE A 102 -7.61 -5.44 5.47
CA PHE A 102 -6.78 -6.00 4.40
C PHE A 102 -7.54 -6.11 3.06
N LEU A 103 -8.79 -6.58 3.10
CA LEU A 103 -9.64 -6.66 1.91
C LEU A 103 -9.85 -5.27 1.29
N ILE A 104 -10.13 -4.26 2.11
CA ILE A 104 -10.31 -2.87 1.66
C ILE A 104 -9.02 -2.34 1.08
N ALA A 105 -7.90 -2.44 1.79
CA ALA A 105 -6.63 -1.90 1.36
C ALA A 105 -6.12 -2.56 0.08
N PHE A 106 -6.22 -3.88 -0.02
CA PHE A 106 -5.82 -4.64 -1.21
C PHE A 106 -6.74 -4.34 -2.40
N GLY A 107 -8.05 -4.37 -2.19
CA GLY A 107 -9.05 -4.06 -3.21
C GLY A 107 -8.87 -2.64 -3.78
N ALA A 108 -8.73 -1.65 -2.90
CA ALA A 108 -8.50 -0.26 -3.30
C ALA A 108 -7.18 -0.08 -4.06
N THR A 109 -6.09 -0.71 -3.58
CA THR A 109 -4.79 -0.67 -4.26
C THR A 109 -4.88 -1.25 -5.67
N LEU A 110 -5.56 -2.40 -5.85
CA LEU A 110 -5.73 -3.03 -7.15
C LEU A 110 -6.58 -2.18 -8.10
N ILE A 111 -7.69 -1.62 -7.62
CA ILE A 111 -8.56 -0.75 -8.43
C ILE A 111 -7.79 0.49 -8.87
N GLY A 112 -7.09 1.15 -7.94
CA GLY A 112 -6.29 2.34 -8.24
C GLY A 112 -5.17 2.04 -9.23
N ALA A 113 -4.44 0.95 -9.04
CA ALA A 113 -3.37 0.53 -9.94
C ALA A 113 -3.91 0.16 -11.32
N ALA A 114 -4.98 -0.64 -11.42
CA ALA A 114 -5.57 -1.04 -12.68
C ALA A 114 -6.06 0.17 -13.48
N LEU A 115 -6.81 1.08 -12.84
CA LEU A 115 -7.30 2.30 -13.45
C LEU A 115 -6.16 3.23 -13.86
N GLY A 116 -5.23 3.51 -12.93
CA GLY A 116 -4.13 4.44 -13.18
C GLY A 116 -3.18 3.94 -14.25
N VAL A 117 -2.77 2.66 -14.21
CA VAL A 117 -1.89 2.07 -15.24
C VAL A 117 -2.55 2.09 -16.61
N SER A 118 -3.84 1.75 -16.68
CA SER A 118 -4.59 1.75 -17.93
C SER A 118 -4.66 3.16 -18.54
N LEU A 119 -5.01 4.17 -17.74
CA LEU A 119 -5.07 5.56 -18.18
C LEU A 119 -3.68 6.14 -18.50
N GLY A 120 -2.65 5.75 -17.74
CA GLY A 120 -1.28 6.12 -18.00
C GLY A 120 -0.77 5.59 -19.34
N PHE A 121 -1.07 4.33 -19.65
CA PHE A 121 -0.76 3.74 -20.97
C PHE A 121 -1.54 4.39 -22.10
N LEU A 122 -2.83 4.70 -21.88
CA LEU A 122 -3.66 5.42 -22.84
C LEU A 122 -3.04 6.80 -23.18
N ALA A 123 -2.64 7.55 -22.16
CA ALA A 123 -1.98 8.83 -22.29
C ALA A 123 -0.65 8.71 -23.05
N ALA A 124 0.18 7.71 -22.72
CA ALA A 124 1.47 7.47 -23.38
C ALA A 124 1.30 7.05 -24.86
N HIS A 125 0.22 6.33 -25.18
CA HIS A 125 -0.05 5.84 -26.53
C HIS A 125 -0.53 6.93 -27.47
N PHE A 126 -1.62 7.61 -27.10
CA PHE A 126 -2.29 8.56 -27.99
C PHE A 126 -1.64 9.94 -28.01
N ARG A 127 -0.87 10.30 -26.96
CA ARG A 127 -0.20 11.60 -26.80
C ARG A 127 -1.14 12.80 -27.04
N ARG A 128 -0.58 14.01 -27.14
CA ARG A 128 -1.32 15.26 -27.46
C ARG A 128 -2.61 15.40 -26.62
N LEU A 129 -3.77 15.45 -27.26
CA LEU A 129 -5.07 15.75 -26.60
C LEU A 129 -5.45 14.72 -25.53
N VAL A 130 -5.26 13.42 -25.79
CA VAL A 130 -5.60 12.37 -24.82
C VAL A 130 -4.68 12.44 -23.61
N GLU A 131 -3.40 12.66 -23.85
CA GLU A 131 -2.42 12.86 -22.78
C GLU A 131 -2.77 14.08 -21.93
N GLN A 132 -3.08 15.22 -22.57
CA GLN A 132 -3.47 16.45 -21.88
C GLN A 132 -4.75 16.24 -21.05
N ALA A 133 -5.77 15.57 -21.62
CA ALA A 133 -7.01 15.31 -20.91
C ALA A 133 -6.81 14.39 -19.69
N VAL A 134 -6.04 13.29 -19.84
CA VAL A 134 -5.73 12.40 -18.72
C VAL A 134 -4.91 13.11 -17.66
N MET A 135 -3.89 13.88 -18.03
CA MET A 135 -3.07 14.61 -17.06
C MET A 135 -3.86 15.74 -16.39
N ALA A 136 -4.75 16.43 -17.10
CA ALA A 136 -5.65 17.41 -16.49
C ALA A 136 -6.58 16.77 -15.45
N LEU A 137 -7.11 15.56 -15.71
CA LEU A 137 -7.89 14.80 -14.72
C LEU A 137 -7.05 14.41 -13.51
N VAL A 138 -5.81 13.97 -13.73
CA VAL A 138 -4.85 13.64 -12.68
C VAL A 138 -4.55 14.87 -11.81
N ASP A 139 -4.30 16.02 -12.43
CA ASP A 139 -3.98 17.26 -11.71
C ASP A 139 -5.22 17.82 -10.99
N PHE A 140 -6.41 17.69 -11.58
CA PHE A 140 -7.68 18.03 -10.94
C PHE A 140 -7.90 17.20 -9.68
N GLN A 141 -7.75 15.87 -9.78
CA GLN A 141 -7.87 14.96 -8.63
C GLN A 141 -6.86 15.29 -7.53
N ALA A 142 -5.60 15.54 -7.90
CA ALA A 142 -4.52 15.86 -6.96
C ALA A 142 -4.72 17.20 -6.24
N SER A 143 -5.46 18.14 -6.85
CA SER A 143 -5.77 19.45 -6.24
C SER A 143 -6.94 19.40 -5.25
N MET A 144 -7.74 18.34 -5.27
CA MET A 144 -8.92 18.20 -4.40
C MET A 144 -8.55 17.56 -3.06
N PRO A 145 -8.98 18.12 -1.92
CA PRO A 145 -8.85 17.44 -0.63
C PRO A 145 -9.68 16.17 -0.62
N PHE A 146 -9.00 15.01 -0.71
CA PHE A 146 -9.68 13.72 -0.84
C PHE A 146 -10.71 13.45 0.24
N LEU A 147 -10.42 13.82 1.50
CA LEU A 147 -11.37 13.62 2.60
C LEU A 147 -12.69 14.34 2.37
N ILE A 148 -12.67 15.58 1.84
CA ILE A 148 -13.90 16.32 1.54
C ILE A 148 -14.69 15.65 0.44
N LEU A 149 -14.01 15.19 -0.62
CA LEU A 149 -14.64 14.43 -1.70
C LEU A 149 -15.25 13.14 -1.17
N ALA A 150 -14.48 12.37 -0.38
CA ALA A 150 -14.94 11.11 0.21
C ALA A 150 -16.17 11.30 1.10
N LEU A 151 -16.13 12.31 2.00
CA LEU A 151 -17.26 12.68 2.85
C LEU A 151 -18.51 13.02 2.02
N SER A 152 -18.35 13.83 0.99
CA SER A 152 -19.46 14.26 0.12
C SER A 152 -20.08 13.09 -0.62
N VAL A 153 -19.25 12.22 -1.21
CA VAL A 153 -19.73 11.04 -1.97
C VAL A 153 -20.45 10.06 -1.04
N LEU A 154 -19.87 9.73 0.11
CA LEU A 154 -20.47 8.80 1.07
C LEU A 154 -21.75 9.35 1.70
N ALA A 155 -21.81 10.66 1.95
CA ALA A 155 -23.02 11.31 2.47
C ALA A 155 -24.17 11.31 1.45
N PHE A 156 -23.87 11.45 0.15
CA PHE A 156 -24.89 11.54 -0.91
C PHE A 156 -25.37 10.16 -1.39
N PHE A 157 -24.43 9.23 -1.64
CA PHE A 157 -24.74 7.91 -2.19
C PHE A 157 -24.95 6.83 -1.14
N GLY A 158 -24.77 7.16 0.14
CA GLY A 158 -24.78 6.19 1.24
C GLY A 158 -23.45 5.44 1.35
N ASN A 159 -23.36 4.61 2.40
CA ASN A 159 -22.12 3.92 2.76
C ASN A 159 -22.24 2.42 2.47
N SER A 160 -21.78 2.00 1.29
CA SER A 160 -21.61 0.59 0.95
C SER A 160 -20.14 0.22 0.90
N LEU A 161 -19.80 -1.01 1.27
CA LEU A 161 -18.42 -1.50 1.26
C LEU A 161 -17.78 -1.38 -0.15
N VAL A 162 -18.55 -1.69 -1.19
CA VAL A 162 -18.06 -1.60 -2.58
C VAL A 162 -17.75 -0.15 -2.97
N LEU A 163 -18.68 0.78 -2.68
CA LEU A 163 -18.45 2.20 -2.91
C LEU A 163 -17.23 2.71 -2.15
N PHE A 164 -17.08 2.29 -0.89
CA PHE A 164 -15.96 2.66 -0.04
C PHE A 164 -14.61 2.19 -0.62
N ILE A 165 -14.52 0.93 -1.05
CA ILE A 165 -13.31 0.37 -1.70
C ILE A 165 -13.03 1.10 -3.02
N CYS A 166 -14.04 1.34 -3.85
CA CYS A 166 -13.89 2.08 -5.11
C CYS A 166 -13.40 3.50 -4.87
N LEU A 167 -13.93 4.18 -3.86
CA LEU A 167 -13.54 5.54 -3.51
C LEU A 167 -12.08 5.62 -3.06
N LEU A 168 -11.65 4.71 -2.19
CA LEU A 168 -10.24 4.61 -1.79
C LEU A 168 -9.32 4.24 -2.97
N GLY A 169 -9.79 3.39 -3.88
CA GLY A 169 -9.08 3.09 -5.13
C GLY A 169 -8.94 4.32 -6.03
N LEU A 170 -10.00 5.11 -6.14
CA LEU A 170 -9.97 6.38 -6.87
C LEU A 170 -9.05 7.43 -6.22
N HIS A 171 -8.69 7.31 -4.95
CA HIS A 171 -7.71 8.19 -4.34
C HIS A 171 -6.30 8.00 -4.92
N SER A 172 -5.91 6.77 -5.20
CA SER A 172 -4.52 6.43 -5.56
C SER A 172 -4.26 6.30 -7.07
N TRP A 173 -5.28 6.28 -7.95
CA TRP A 173 -5.10 6.04 -9.39
C TRP A 173 -4.23 7.09 -10.08
N GLU A 174 -4.29 8.34 -9.64
CA GLU A 174 -3.57 9.45 -10.23
C GLU A 174 -2.03 9.27 -10.16
N ARG A 175 -1.53 8.74 -9.05
CA ARG A 175 -0.12 8.40 -8.85
C ARG A 175 0.32 7.31 -9.83
N TYR A 176 -0.46 6.25 -9.95
CA TYR A 176 -0.15 5.15 -10.89
C TYR A 176 -0.23 5.60 -12.35
N ALA A 177 -1.14 6.51 -12.69
CA ALA A 177 -1.25 7.07 -14.04
C ALA A 177 0.01 7.86 -14.43
N ARG A 178 0.52 8.73 -13.56
CA ARG A 178 1.76 9.48 -13.79
C ARG A 178 2.96 8.54 -13.94
N ILE A 179 3.11 7.56 -13.05
CA ILE A 179 4.21 6.58 -13.07
C ILE A 179 4.15 5.77 -14.36
N ALA A 180 3.00 5.15 -14.66
CA ALA A 180 2.83 4.30 -15.83
C ALA A 180 3.06 5.07 -17.14
N ARG A 181 2.55 6.32 -17.24
CA ARG A 181 2.80 7.18 -18.39
C ARG A 181 4.29 7.47 -18.57
N GLY A 182 4.98 7.91 -17.50
CA GLY A 182 6.40 8.26 -17.56
C GLY A 182 7.27 7.08 -17.98
N LEU A 183 7.05 5.91 -17.35
CA LEU A 183 7.77 4.69 -17.64
C LEU A 183 7.44 4.13 -19.04
N ALA A 184 6.19 4.23 -19.51
CA ALA A 184 5.80 3.81 -20.84
C ALA A 184 6.44 4.66 -21.95
N ILE A 185 6.56 5.98 -21.74
CA ILE A 185 7.26 6.89 -22.65
C ILE A 185 8.74 6.53 -22.70
N SER A 186 9.38 6.34 -21.54
CA SER A 186 10.78 5.94 -21.44
C SER A 186 11.03 4.58 -22.10
N ALA A 187 10.21 3.57 -21.81
CA ALA A 187 10.30 2.25 -22.44
C ALA A 187 10.09 2.31 -23.97
N GLY A 188 9.18 3.17 -24.43
CA GLY A 188 8.89 3.37 -25.85
C GLY A 188 10.07 3.95 -26.66
N SER A 189 11.00 4.63 -26.01
CA SER A 189 12.25 5.13 -26.60
C SER A 189 13.37 4.07 -26.66
N GLN A 190 13.20 2.96 -25.93
CA GLN A 190 14.19 1.86 -25.95
C GLN A 190 13.97 0.99 -27.19
N GLY A 191 15.06 0.51 -27.78
CA GLY A 191 15.06 -0.17 -29.08
C GLY A 191 14.13 -1.39 -29.18
N TYR A 192 13.89 -2.12 -28.10
CA TYR A 192 13.03 -3.31 -28.11
C TYR A 192 11.56 -2.97 -28.35
N ALA A 193 11.04 -1.92 -27.73
CA ALA A 193 9.64 -1.50 -27.92
C ALA A 193 9.41 -0.89 -29.31
N ALA A 194 10.39 -0.14 -29.82
CA ALA A 194 10.38 0.38 -31.17
C ALA A 194 10.39 -0.76 -32.23
N ALA A 195 11.26 -1.76 -32.04
CA ALA A 195 11.36 -2.91 -32.93
C ALA A 195 10.04 -3.71 -33.01
N VAL A 196 9.41 -4.01 -31.86
CA VAL A 196 8.12 -4.73 -31.81
C VAL A 196 7.01 -3.93 -32.50
N LYS A 197 7.01 -2.59 -32.36
CA LYS A 197 6.05 -1.72 -33.04
C LYS A 197 6.26 -1.72 -34.57
N GLN A 198 7.51 -1.71 -35.04
CA GLN A 198 7.83 -1.78 -36.50
C GLN A 198 7.41 -3.11 -37.10
N LEU A 199 7.42 -4.20 -36.32
CA LEU A 199 6.91 -5.52 -36.75
C LEU A 199 5.39 -5.62 -36.78
N GLY A 200 4.64 -4.50 -36.61
CA GLY A 200 3.19 -4.45 -36.70
C GLY A 200 2.43 -4.97 -35.49
N ALA A 201 3.07 -5.06 -34.30
CA ALA A 201 2.37 -5.49 -33.10
C ALA A 201 1.28 -4.50 -32.68
N SER A 202 0.12 -5.04 -32.28
CA SER A 202 -0.97 -4.22 -31.73
C SER A 202 -0.56 -3.49 -30.45
N PRO A 203 -1.16 -2.31 -30.14
CA PRO A 203 -0.85 -1.57 -28.91
C PRO A 203 -1.00 -2.42 -27.64
N TRP A 204 -2.03 -3.26 -27.56
CA TRP A 204 -2.24 -4.16 -26.45
C TRP A 204 -1.07 -5.13 -26.23
N ARG A 205 -0.52 -5.68 -27.32
CA ARG A 205 0.63 -6.57 -27.27
C ARG A 205 1.90 -5.82 -26.84
N VAL A 206 2.11 -4.59 -27.32
CA VAL A 206 3.25 -3.76 -26.94
C VAL A 206 3.18 -3.44 -25.45
N TYR A 207 2.07 -2.88 -24.97
CA TYR A 207 1.95 -2.45 -23.58
C TYR A 207 1.81 -3.63 -22.61
N GLY A 208 0.95 -4.61 -22.88
CA GLY A 208 0.69 -5.71 -21.96
C GLY A 208 1.82 -6.75 -21.87
N ARG A 209 2.48 -7.04 -23.01
CA ARG A 209 3.48 -8.12 -23.07
C ARG A 209 4.93 -7.63 -22.99
N HIS A 210 5.20 -6.39 -23.34
CA HIS A 210 6.56 -5.88 -23.41
C HIS A 210 6.82 -4.71 -22.44
N VAL A 211 5.91 -3.74 -22.36
CA VAL A 211 6.11 -2.58 -21.47
C VAL A 211 5.76 -2.93 -20.04
N LEU A 212 4.57 -3.47 -19.78
CA LEU A 212 4.09 -3.75 -18.42
C LEU A 212 5.05 -4.67 -17.61
N PRO A 213 5.53 -5.81 -18.13
CA PRO A 213 6.48 -6.64 -17.39
C PRO A 213 7.79 -5.91 -17.05
N ASN A 214 8.25 -5.02 -17.96
CA ASN A 214 9.48 -4.29 -17.77
C ASN A 214 9.38 -3.19 -16.70
N ILE A 215 8.20 -2.61 -16.51
CA ILE A 215 7.92 -1.59 -15.49
C ILE A 215 7.25 -2.15 -14.23
N ALA A 216 6.93 -3.45 -14.22
CA ALA A 216 6.17 -4.09 -13.15
C ALA A 216 6.87 -3.95 -11.77
N SER A 217 8.20 -4.02 -11.74
CA SER A 217 8.97 -3.83 -10.51
C SER A 217 8.67 -2.47 -9.85
N THR A 218 8.72 -1.39 -10.62
CA THR A 218 8.42 -0.04 -10.13
C THR A 218 6.96 0.12 -9.71
N LEU A 219 6.03 -0.49 -10.47
CA LEU A 219 4.62 -0.47 -10.12
C LEU A 219 4.35 -1.25 -8.81
N ILE A 220 4.92 -2.45 -8.65
CA ILE A 220 4.78 -3.25 -7.42
C ILE A 220 5.31 -2.49 -6.21
N VAL A 221 6.48 -1.88 -6.32
CA VAL A 221 7.02 -1.02 -5.25
C VAL A 221 6.05 0.12 -4.92
N SER A 222 5.52 0.80 -5.94
CA SER A 222 4.57 1.89 -5.74
C SER A 222 3.26 1.42 -5.08
N MET A 223 2.76 0.23 -5.44
CA MET A 223 1.59 -0.39 -4.81
C MET A 223 1.87 -0.75 -3.34
N THR A 224 3.05 -1.29 -3.05
CA THR A 224 3.45 -1.63 -1.68
C THR A 224 3.49 -0.38 -0.80
N LEU A 225 4.03 0.73 -1.30
CA LEU A 225 4.11 1.99 -0.55
C LEU A 225 2.74 2.70 -0.40
N ALA A 226 1.79 2.46 -1.30
CA ALA A 226 0.43 3.01 -1.19
C ALA A 226 -0.45 2.26 -0.18
N PHE A 227 -0.16 0.99 0.08
CA PHE A 227 -0.97 0.16 0.96
C PHE A 227 -1.12 0.72 2.40
N PRO A 228 -0.05 1.16 3.10
CA PRO A 228 -0.16 1.83 4.39
C PRO A 228 -1.01 3.09 4.36
N GLU A 229 -0.88 3.88 3.30
CA GLU A 229 -1.66 5.11 3.11
C GLU A 229 -3.16 4.80 3.06
N ILE A 230 -3.55 3.76 2.32
CA ILE A 230 -4.96 3.35 2.22
C ILE A 230 -5.49 2.85 3.58
N ILE A 231 -4.71 2.09 4.35
CA ILE A 231 -5.12 1.67 5.72
C ILE A 231 -5.34 2.88 6.62
N LEU A 232 -4.47 3.89 6.54
CA LEU A 232 -4.61 5.10 7.35
C LEU A 232 -5.83 5.94 6.91
N LEU A 233 -6.09 6.03 5.60
CA LEU A 233 -7.28 6.72 5.07
C LEU A 233 -8.58 5.99 5.44
N GLU A 234 -8.59 4.65 5.34
CA GLU A 234 -9.70 3.82 5.82
C GLU A 234 -9.95 4.08 7.30
N GLY A 235 -8.88 4.06 8.11
CA GLY A 235 -8.95 4.35 9.54
C GLY A 235 -9.51 5.75 9.83
N GLY A 236 -9.05 6.76 9.10
CA GLY A 236 -9.51 8.15 9.24
C GLY A 236 -10.99 8.33 8.88
N LEU A 237 -11.44 7.75 7.78
CA LEU A 237 -12.86 7.80 7.38
C LEU A 237 -13.75 6.99 8.35
N SER A 238 -13.26 5.83 8.80
CA SER A 238 -13.96 5.02 9.81
C SER A 238 -14.07 5.75 11.15
N PHE A 239 -13.01 6.45 11.56
CA PHE A 239 -12.99 7.30 12.75
C PHE A 239 -14.03 8.43 12.67
N LEU A 240 -14.28 8.98 11.47
CA LEU A 240 -15.32 9.98 11.22
C LEU A 240 -16.73 9.38 11.10
N GLY A 241 -16.87 8.05 11.26
CA GLY A 241 -18.15 7.36 11.18
C GLY A 241 -18.60 7.00 9.75
N LEU A 242 -17.77 7.24 8.75
CA LEU A 242 -18.07 7.00 7.34
C LEU A 242 -17.36 5.77 6.76
N GLY A 243 -16.68 5.01 7.60
CA GLY A 243 -16.08 3.74 7.22
C GLY A 243 -17.06 2.58 7.12
N VAL A 244 -16.56 1.40 7.37
CA VAL A 244 -17.35 0.15 7.39
C VAL A 244 -18.48 0.26 8.40
N GLN A 245 -19.72 -0.09 7.99
CA GLN A 245 -20.88 -0.01 8.85
C GLN A 245 -21.18 -1.32 9.58
N PRO A 246 -21.71 -1.25 10.81
CA PRO A 246 -22.19 -2.45 11.51
C PRO A 246 -23.18 -3.27 10.66
N PRO A 247 -23.20 -4.62 10.82
CA PRO A 247 -22.46 -5.40 11.80
C PRO A 247 -20.98 -5.64 11.47
N ALA A 248 -20.51 -5.28 10.26
CA ALA A 248 -19.11 -5.42 9.89
C ALA A 248 -18.21 -4.50 10.74
N THR A 249 -16.94 -4.88 10.84
CA THR A 249 -15.94 -4.17 11.63
C THR A 249 -14.64 -4.05 10.85
N SER A 250 -13.87 -2.98 11.09
CA SER A 250 -12.52 -2.79 10.57
C SER A 250 -11.60 -2.29 11.68
N LEU A 251 -10.28 -2.31 11.42
CA LEU A 251 -9.31 -1.78 12.39
C LEU A 251 -9.59 -0.30 12.70
N GLY A 252 -9.93 0.48 11.67
CA GLY A 252 -10.29 1.89 11.84
C GLY A 252 -11.54 2.10 12.68
N ASN A 253 -12.58 1.28 12.49
CA ASN A 253 -13.77 1.33 13.31
C ASN A 253 -13.48 1.00 14.78
N MET A 254 -12.68 -0.02 15.04
CA MET A 254 -12.30 -0.38 16.41
C MET A 254 -11.55 0.77 17.09
N VAL A 255 -10.66 1.46 16.39
CA VAL A 255 -9.97 2.65 16.89
C VAL A 255 -10.97 3.79 17.14
N GLY A 256 -11.88 4.03 16.21
CA GLY A 256 -12.90 5.08 16.31
C GLY A 256 -13.78 4.92 17.54
N TYR A 257 -14.34 3.75 17.76
CA TYR A 257 -15.14 3.45 18.95
C TYR A 257 -14.31 3.36 20.23
N GLY A 258 -13.10 2.79 20.16
CA GLY A 258 -12.23 2.61 21.32
C GLY A 258 -11.77 3.90 21.96
N ARG A 259 -11.75 5.04 21.21
CA ARG A 259 -11.33 6.34 21.75
C ARG A 259 -12.16 6.82 22.94
N GLU A 260 -13.45 6.50 22.96
CA GLU A 260 -14.36 6.92 24.01
C GLU A 260 -14.09 6.17 25.33
N TYR A 261 -13.42 5.00 25.22
CA TYR A 261 -13.12 4.11 26.34
C TYR A 261 -11.65 4.15 26.76
N LEU A 262 -10.85 5.10 26.24
CA LEU A 262 -9.40 5.15 26.49
C LEU A 262 -9.02 5.16 27.97
N THR A 263 -9.81 5.81 28.80
CA THR A 263 -9.55 5.90 30.26
C THR A 263 -10.08 4.71 31.06
N LEU A 264 -11.10 4.00 30.54
CA LEU A 264 -11.77 2.91 31.25
C LEU A 264 -11.31 1.53 30.75
N ALA A 265 -11.16 1.40 29.43
CA ALA A 265 -10.88 0.15 28.74
C ALA A 265 -9.89 0.36 27.57
N PRO A 266 -8.64 0.79 27.87
CA PRO A 266 -7.68 1.18 26.82
C PRO A 266 -7.34 0.05 25.84
N TRP A 267 -7.53 -1.22 26.20
CA TRP A 267 -7.28 -2.37 25.32
C TRP A 267 -8.14 -2.34 24.04
N ILE A 268 -9.35 -1.75 24.11
CA ILE A 268 -10.24 -1.64 22.93
C ILE A 268 -9.60 -0.81 21.82
N LEU A 269 -8.86 0.24 22.21
CA LEU A 269 -8.13 1.12 21.30
C LEU A 269 -6.73 0.58 20.98
N LEU A 270 -5.98 0.15 21.99
CA LEU A 270 -4.57 -0.21 21.86
C LEU A 270 -4.37 -1.45 20.96
N ALA A 271 -5.27 -2.43 21.04
CA ALA A 271 -5.18 -3.65 20.24
C ALA A 271 -5.22 -3.35 18.72
N PRO A 272 -6.25 -2.71 18.16
CA PRO A 272 -6.30 -2.40 16.73
C PRO A 272 -5.23 -1.37 16.32
N SER A 273 -4.92 -0.40 17.18
CA SER A 273 -3.87 0.59 16.89
C SER A 273 -2.50 -0.05 16.73
N SER A 274 -2.14 -1.00 17.60
CA SER A 274 -0.88 -1.73 17.50
C SER A 274 -0.77 -2.53 16.20
N VAL A 275 -1.86 -3.18 15.78
CA VAL A 275 -1.90 -3.90 14.50
C VAL A 275 -1.72 -2.95 13.32
N ILE A 276 -2.39 -1.79 13.31
CA ILE A 276 -2.22 -0.78 12.26
C ILE A 276 -0.77 -0.32 12.19
N VAL A 277 -0.17 0.10 13.33
CA VAL A 277 1.20 0.61 13.39
C VAL A 277 2.21 -0.45 12.92
N LEU A 278 2.12 -1.67 13.44
CA LEU A 278 3.04 -2.74 13.05
C LEU A 278 2.88 -3.15 11.60
N THR A 279 1.65 -3.16 11.08
CA THR A 279 1.39 -3.50 9.68
C THR A 279 1.91 -2.41 8.73
N THR A 280 1.62 -1.15 9.02
CA THR A 280 2.10 -0.02 8.19
C THR A 280 3.62 0.06 8.19
N LEU A 281 4.26 -0.09 9.36
CA LEU A 281 5.71 -0.14 9.47
C LEU A 281 6.31 -1.33 8.69
N SER A 282 5.72 -2.51 8.83
CA SER A 282 6.19 -3.72 8.14
C SER A 282 6.07 -3.60 6.62
N VAL A 283 4.96 -3.06 6.11
CA VAL A 283 4.78 -2.84 4.66
C VAL A 283 5.77 -1.78 4.14
N SER A 284 6.00 -0.69 4.90
CA SER A 284 6.98 0.33 4.53
C SER A 284 8.40 -0.24 4.45
N LEU A 285 8.84 -0.99 5.48
CA LEU A 285 10.16 -1.64 5.48
C LEU A 285 10.33 -2.63 4.32
N LEU A 286 9.28 -3.39 4.02
CA LEU A 286 9.29 -4.31 2.89
C LEU A 286 9.34 -3.57 1.55
N GLY A 287 8.57 -2.49 1.42
CA GLY A 287 8.53 -1.65 0.23
C GLY A 287 9.87 -1.01 -0.08
N ASP A 288 10.55 -0.44 0.92
CA ASP A 288 11.87 0.16 0.78
C ASP A 288 12.93 -0.89 0.38
N TRP A 289 12.92 -2.05 1.06
CA TRP A 289 13.82 -3.15 0.71
C TRP A 289 13.57 -3.69 -0.71
N LEU A 290 12.31 -3.78 -1.13
CA LEU A 290 11.94 -4.21 -2.47
C LEU A 290 12.39 -3.21 -3.52
N ARG A 291 12.24 -1.91 -3.24
CA ARG A 291 12.73 -0.82 -4.08
C ARG A 291 14.23 -0.94 -4.31
N ASP A 292 15.03 -1.09 -3.23
CA ASP A 292 16.48 -1.22 -3.32
C ASP A 292 16.93 -2.46 -4.10
N ARG A 293 16.14 -3.53 -4.03
CA ARG A 293 16.43 -4.78 -4.74
C ARG A 293 16.06 -4.74 -6.23
N LEU A 294 14.99 -4.01 -6.56
CA LEU A 294 14.44 -3.97 -7.91
C LEU A 294 14.94 -2.77 -8.72
N ASP A 295 15.64 -1.82 -8.11
CA ASP A 295 16.18 -0.65 -8.80
C ASP A 295 17.38 -1.06 -9.68
N PRO A 296 17.27 -0.95 -11.03
CA PRO A 296 18.34 -1.31 -11.94
C PRO A 296 19.55 -0.36 -11.86
N SER A 297 19.35 0.87 -11.37
CA SER A 297 20.42 1.90 -11.29
C SER A 297 21.44 1.59 -10.20
N LEU A 298 21.11 0.68 -9.28
CA LEU A 298 21.99 0.23 -8.20
C LEU A 298 22.75 -1.06 -8.57
N ARG A 299 22.56 -1.61 -9.77
CA ARG A 299 23.29 -2.74 -10.33
C ARG A 299 24.34 -2.24 -11.32
#